data_9e90290af2ab52cb47539f59ee8cb840
#
_entry.id   9e90290af2ab52cb47539f59ee8cb840
#
_cell.length_a   1.000
_cell.length_b   1.000
_cell.length_c   1.000
_cell.angle_alpha   90.00
_cell.angle_beta   90.00
_cell.angle_gamma   90.00
#
_symmetry.space_group_name_H-M   'P 1'
#
loop_
_entity.id
_entity.type
_entity.pdbx_description
1 polymer ?
#
loop_
_entity_poly.entity_id
_entity_poly.type
_entity_poly.pdbx_seq_one_letter_code
_entity_poly.pdbx_strand_id
1 'polypeptide(L)'
;MKKTIQLLVLAALPLMGVAQKAKVQNAWRALNDYESTLSDKPDFDYLKKAKENIDLAVAHEDTKNQAKTYAYKCRIMYNMYQYNLRAEQKKLEATVLDKNARIEASYGSTPLLEFEEAGNALDKIKEMDPKYFDNIMEVMKGGNMPSEDDLKLANVAAQLKFESSNIAIGKYKNKDYEKSSEYFYKAAVMNSVMTGKKDTAGFYNACISAQKAKNYTKMIDYNKKMIDQKISSPYNYQTIYDAKLAQKDTVGALEYLKSGRKLFPNDVYLMNRETEIFLQKGQQEKALANLEAAILKEPNNAQLELVLGNVYDNIANPKGKSGKDTTKPADFDNLVMKAADHYKKAIDLKPSNQDSYFSALYNIGALYNNYGGTLQTQANNLPTAQAKIKGKELEAKSQDNYKNAIPYLEQALSIKADDKSCMIALRKLYLLTGNEANAKIMSDKLKGGK
;
A
#
# COMPACT_ATOMS: atom_id res chain seq x y z
N MET A 1 -44.03 16.48 55.99
CA MET A 1 -42.66 16.26 55.49
C MET A 1 -42.58 15.69 54.09
N LYS A 2 -43.40 14.73 53.63
CA LYS A 2 -43.31 14.16 52.24
C LYS A 2 -43.69 15.16 51.12
N LYS A 3 -44.62 16.11 51.32
CA LYS A 3 -44.99 17.09 50.28
C LYS A 3 -43.97 18.21 50.07
N THR A 4 -43.17 18.55 51.07
CA THR A 4 -42.14 19.57 51.00
C THR A 4 -40.91 19.10 50.24
N ILE A 5 -40.60 17.78 50.31
CA ILE A 5 -39.48 17.17 49.58
C ILE A 5 -39.77 17.07 48.08
N GLN A 6 -41.06 16.79 47.69
CA GLN A 6 -41.47 16.77 46.27
C GLN A 6 -41.42 18.14 45.60
N LEU A 7 -41.73 19.21 46.32
CA LEU A 7 -41.64 20.60 45.78
C LEU A 7 -40.19 21.06 45.62
N LEU A 8 -39.28 20.65 46.49
CA LEU A 8 -37.84 20.95 46.36
C LEU A 8 -37.18 20.22 45.20
N VAL A 9 -37.60 19.00 44.89
CA VAL A 9 -37.11 18.23 43.73
C VAL A 9 -37.64 18.83 42.43
N LEU A 10 -38.89 19.25 42.36
CA LEU A 10 -39.51 19.91 41.18
C LEU A 10 -38.94 21.31 40.92
N ALA A 11 -38.54 22.05 41.94
CA ALA A 11 -37.91 23.37 41.79
C ALA A 11 -36.43 23.30 41.42
N ALA A 12 -35.75 22.18 41.69
CA ALA A 12 -34.33 21.96 41.33
C ALA A 12 -34.13 21.55 39.87
N LEU A 13 -35.13 20.90 39.24
CA LEU A 13 -35.01 20.44 37.84
C LEU A 13 -34.84 21.59 36.83
N PRO A 14 -35.57 22.69 36.83
CA PRO A 14 -35.36 23.81 35.92
C PRO A 14 -34.05 24.56 36.20
N LEU A 15 -33.62 24.63 37.47
CA LEU A 15 -32.33 25.23 37.84
C LEU A 15 -31.12 24.40 37.34
N MET A 16 -31.24 23.09 37.30
CA MET A 16 -30.20 22.23 36.72
C MET A 16 -30.06 22.42 35.21
N GLY A 17 -31.17 22.51 34.47
CA GLY A 17 -31.13 22.75 33.02
C GLY A 17 -30.51 24.11 32.64
N VAL A 18 -30.78 25.15 33.43
CA VAL A 18 -30.20 26.50 33.26
C VAL A 18 -28.70 26.46 33.59
N ALA A 19 -28.30 25.75 34.65
CA ALA A 19 -26.89 25.60 35.03
C ALA A 19 -26.07 24.87 33.97
N GLN A 20 -26.64 23.91 33.22
CA GLN A 20 -25.92 23.14 32.20
C GLN A 20 -25.83 23.89 30.86
N LYS A 21 -26.81 24.66 30.45
CA LYS A 21 -26.67 25.60 29.32
C LYS A 21 -25.56 26.62 29.60
N ALA A 22 -25.41 27.03 30.87
CA ALA A 22 -24.27 27.86 31.29
C ALA A 22 -22.91 27.16 31.11
N LYS A 23 -22.83 25.81 31.21
CA LYS A 23 -21.59 25.08 30.97
C LYS A 23 -21.13 25.18 29.51
N VAL A 24 -22.02 25.00 28.53
CA VAL A 24 -21.72 25.22 27.11
C VAL A 24 -21.21 26.64 26.88
N GLN A 25 -21.90 27.63 27.50
CA GLN A 25 -21.53 29.03 27.36
C GLN A 25 -20.21 29.38 28.05
N ASN A 26 -19.91 28.78 29.21
CA ASN A 26 -18.63 28.95 29.90
C ASN A 26 -17.48 28.30 29.11
N ALA A 27 -17.71 27.14 28.50
CA ALA A 27 -16.74 26.51 27.60
C ALA A 27 -16.45 27.41 26.39
N TRP A 28 -17.49 27.96 25.77
CA TRP A 28 -17.37 28.90 24.65
C TRP A 28 -16.59 30.18 25.04
N ARG A 29 -16.90 30.78 26.19
CA ARG A 29 -16.17 31.98 26.66
C ARG A 29 -14.69 31.68 26.87
N ALA A 30 -14.36 30.61 27.60
CA ALA A 30 -12.98 30.25 27.86
C ALA A 30 -12.23 29.90 26.55
N LEU A 31 -12.89 29.27 25.57
CA LEU A 31 -12.33 29.03 24.25
C LEU A 31 -12.04 30.33 23.50
N ASN A 32 -12.98 31.27 23.50
CA ASN A 32 -12.80 32.57 22.85
C ASN A 32 -11.70 33.40 23.54
N ASP A 33 -11.61 33.37 24.87
CA ASP A 33 -10.53 34.00 25.62
C ASP A 33 -9.16 33.45 25.17
N TYR A 34 -9.05 32.13 24.97
CA TYR A 34 -7.84 31.50 24.42
C TYR A 34 -7.55 31.94 22.99
N GLU A 35 -8.56 31.87 22.10
CA GLU A 35 -8.41 32.20 20.68
C GLU A 35 -8.15 33.68 20.41
N SER A 36 -8.60 34.58 21.31
CA SER A 36 -8.37 36.02 21.22
C SER A 36 -7.01 36.46 21.74
N THR A 37 -6.33 35.63 22.54
CA THR A 37 -4.97 35.88 23.00
C THR A 37 -4.00 35.66 21.84
N LEU A 38 -3.71 36.71 21.07
CA LEU A 38 -2.69 36.76 20.00
C LEU A 38 -1.26 36.76 20.55
N SER A 39 -1.05 36.32 21.80
CA SER A 39 0.28 36.33 22.43
C SER A 39 1.10 35.09 22.01
N ASP A 40 2.43 35.26 21.91
CA ASP A 40 3.39 34.17 21.71
C ASP A 40 3.36 33.11 22.84
N LYS A 41 2.58 33.33 23.89
CA LYS A 41 2.35 32.45 25.03
C LYS A 41 0.86 32.34 25.36
N PRO A 42 0.07 31.60 24.56
CA PRO A 42 -1.33 31.37 24.86
C PRO A 42 -1.46 30.68 26.23
N ASP A 43 -2.34 31.21 27.10
CA ASP A 43 -2.56 30.67 28.44
C ASP A 43 -3.36 29.36 28.36
N PHE A 44 -2.69 28.24 28.62
CA PHE A 44 -3.28 26.90 28.61
C PHE A 44 -4.42 26.72 29.63
N ASP A 45 -4.48 27.54 30.67
CA ASP A 45 -5.51 27.45 31.69
C ASP A 45 -6.91 27.80 31.13
N TYR A 46 -6.98 28.65 30.10
CA TYR A 46 -8.25 28.87 29.39
C TYR A 46 -8.75 27.58 28.70
N LEU A 47 -7.85 26.83 28.04
CA LEU A 47 -8.21 25.55 27.41
C LEU A 47 -8.62 24.50 28.43
N LYS A 48 -7.95 24.43 29.60
CA LYS A 48 -8.36 23.52 30.68
C LYS A 48 -9.76 23.84 31.16
N LYS A 49 -10.07 25.13 31.44
CA LYS A 49 -11.42 25.59 31.83
C LYS A 49 -12.44 25.27 30.75
N ALA A 50 -12.10 25.50 29.49
CA ALA A 50 -12.97 25.19 28.38
C ALA A 50 -13.29 23.68 28.33
N LYS A 51 -12.25 22.81 28.46
CA LYS A 51 -12.39 21.36 28.49
C LYS A 51 -13.26 20.88 29.64
N GLU A 52 -13.00 21.33 30.87
CA GLU A 52 -13.79 20.95 32.03
C GLU A 52 -15.29 21.27 31.85
N ASN A 53 -15.61 22.45 31.33
CA ASN A 53 -17.01 22.85 31.11
C ASN A 53 -17.64 22.07 29.95
N ILE A 54 -16.93 21.82 28.86
CA ILE A 54 -17.50 21.08 27.72
C ILE A 54 -17.68 19.60 28.05
N ASP A 55 -16.80 18.97 28.80
CA ASP A 55 -16.95 17.59 29.25
C ASP A 55 -18.19 17.39 30.13
N LEU A 56 -18.49 18.38 31.01
CA LEU A 56 -19.75 18.40 31.77
C LEU A 56 -20.96 18.57 30.85
N ALA A 57 -20.84 19.38 29.80
CA ALA A 57 -21.95 19.65 28.88
C ALA A 57 -22.26 18.43 28.00
N VAL A 58 -21.27 17.67 27.54
CA VAL A 58 -21.47 16.45 26.73
C VAL A 58 -22.00 15.26 27.56
N ALA A 59 -21.83 15.32 28.87
CA ALA A 59 -22.37 14.30 29.79
C ALA A 59 -23.83 14.53 30.19
N HIS A 60 -24.41 15.74 29.99
CA HIS A 60 -25.71 16.11 30.48
C HIS A 60 -26.82 15.92 29.46
N GLU A 61 -28.00 15.42 29.91
CA GLU A 61 -29.15 15.08 29.07
C GLU A 61 -29.64 16.25 28.18
N ASP A 62 -29.65 17.49 28.69
CA ASP A 62 -30.14 18.65 27.94
C ASP A 62 -29.17 19.15 26.84
N THR A 63 -27.88 18.81 26.93
CA THR A 63 -26.85 19.39 26.06
C THR A 63 -26.08 18.34 25.27
N LYS A 64 -26.09 17.06 25.68
CA LYS A 64 -25.39 15.95 24.99
C LYS A 64 -25.90 15.70 23.57
N ASN A 65 -27.13 16.11 23.26
CA ASN A 65 -27.75 15.90 21.94
C ASN A 65 -27.77 17.18 21.10
N GLN A 66 -26.92 18.16 21.38
CA GLN A 66 -26.84 19.41 20.64
C GLN A 66 -25.56 19.45 19.80
N ALA A 67 -25.67 19.52 18.46
CA ALA A 67 -24.54 19.59 17.55
C ALA A 67 -23.57 20.74 17.91
N LYS A 68 -24.08 21.88 18.39
CA LYS A 68 -23.27 23.01 18.82
C LYS A 68 -22.35 22.69 20.02
N THR A 69 -22.78 21.81 20.94
CA THR A 69 -21.90 21.32 22.02
C THR A 69 -20.67 20.60 21.49
N TYR A 70 -20.87 19.77 20.48
CA TYR A 70 -19.76 19.06 19.84
C TYR A 70 -18.91 19.95 18.92
N ALA A 71 -19.52 21.02 18.36
CA ALA A 71 -18.77 22.04 17.62
C ALA A 71 -17.72 22.73 18.51
N TYR A 72 -18.10 23.09 19.71
CA TYR A 72 -17.14 23.64 20.69
C TYR A 72 -16.16 22.59 21.19
N LYS A 73 -16.63 21.37 21.47
CA LYS A 73 -15.71 20.27 21.85
C LYS A 73 -14.64 20.03 20.78
N CYS A 74 -15.02 19.99 19.52
CA CYS A 74 -14.09 19.83 18.40
C CYS A 74 -13.01 20.91 18.42
N ARG A 75 -13.40 22.19 18.53
CA ARG A 75 -12.46 23.33 18.55
C ARG A 75 -11.56 23.32 19.79
N ILE A 76 -12.11 23.03 20.98
CA ILE A 76 -11.35 22.96 22.23
C ILE A 76 -10.27 21.88 22.15
N MET A 77 -10.66 20.67 21.75
CA MET A 77 -9.74 19.53 21.68
C MET A 77 -8.68 19.75 20.62
N TYR A 78 -9.04 20.32 19.47
CA TYR A 78 -8.07 20.68 18.43
C TYR A 78 -7.04 21.73 18.94
N ASN A 79 -7.48 22.77 19.62
CA ASN A 79 -6.58 23.78 20.18
C ASN A 79 -5.65 23.19 21.26
N MET A 80 -6.12 22.24 22.06
CA MET A 80 -5.28 21.50 23.02
C MET A 80 -4.22 20.66 22.30
N TYR A 81 -4.61 19.96 21.24
CA TYR A 81 -3.65 19.24 20.41
C TYR A 81 -2.58 20.18 19.81
N GLN A 82 -2.98 21.35 19.28
CA GLN A 82 -2.06 22.35 18.74
C GLN A 82 -1.07 22.86 19.80
N TYR A 83 -1.55 23.04 21.03
CA TYR A 83 -0.67 23.42 22.14
C TYR A 83 0.38 22.33 22.41
N ASN A 84 -0.04 21.06 22.47
CA ASN A 84 0.84 19.93 22.68
C ASN A 84 1.84 19.76 21.51
N LEU A 85 1.40 19.96 20.27
CA LEU A 85 2.25 19.89 19.07
C LEU A 85 3.35 20.94 19.11
N ARG A 86 3.04 22.19 19.47
CA ARG A 86 4.03 23.26 19.63
C ARG A 86 5.02 22.97 20.76
N ALA A 87 4.54 22.42 21.87
CA ALA A 87 5.40 22.00 22.98
C ALA A 87 6.39 20.91 22.55
N GLU A 88 5.93 19.93 21.78
CA GLU A 88 6.79 18.86 21.23
C GLU A 88 7.79 19.42 20.21
N GLN A 89 7.39 20.33 19.33
CA GLN A 89 8.30 21.01 18.40
C GLN A 89 9.42 21.74 19.16
N LYS A 90 9.07 22.45 20.24
CA LYS A 90 10.06 23.15 21.08
C LYS A 90 11.00 22.18 21.77
N LYS A 91 10.51 21.06 22.28
CA LYS A 91 11.35 20.01 22.90
C LYS A 91 12.34 19.41 21.91
N LEU A 92 11.94 19.23 20.65
CA LEU A 92 12.78 18.69 19.59
C LEU A 92 13.84 19.70 19.07
N GLU A 93 13.77 20.99 19.42
CA GLU A 93 14.77 22.01 19.01
C GLU A 93 16.19 21.67 19.44
N ALA A 94 16.34 21.02 20.60
CA ALA A 94 17.64 20.61 21.10
C ALA A 94 18.31 19.46 20.34
N THR A 95 17.53 18.65 19.60
CA THR A 95 18.00 17.42 18.97
C THR A 95 17.84 17.39 17.45
N VAL A 96 16.89 18.17 16.89
CA VAL A 96 16.60 18.22 15.45
C VAL A 96 16.76 19.66 14.96
N LEU A 97 17.92 19.96 14.38
CA LEU A 97 18.30 21.33 13.96
C LEU A 97 17.50 21.80 12.73
N ASP A 98 17.24 20.91 11.77
CA ASP A 98 16.43 21.25 10.60
C ASP A 98 14.97 21.47 10.97
N LYS A 99 14.44 22.65 10.61
CA LYS A 99 13.08 23.07 10.97
C LYS A 99 12.01 22.14 10.38
N ASN A 100 12.15 21.71 9.12
CA ASN A 100 11.16 20.88 8.45
C ASN A 100 11.18 19.46 9.01
N ALA A 101 12.37 18.89 9.25
CA ALA A 101 12.52 17.60 9.91
C ALA A 101 11.95 17.62 11.32
N ARG A 102 12.12 18.73 12.07
CA ARG A 102 11.56 18.92 13.41
C ARG A 102 10.03 18.95 13.40
N ILE A 103 9.43 19.72 12.49
CA ILE A 103 7.97 19.76 12.31
C ILE A 103 7.45 18.37 12.02
N GLU A 104 8.05 17.65 11.11
CA GLU A 104 7.64 16.30 10.72
C GLU A 104 7.80 15.30 11.88
N ALA A 105 8.92 15.33 12.59
CA ALA A 105 9.15 14.48 13.76
C ALA A 105 8.13 14.75 14.87
N SER A 106 7.72 16.01 15.07
CA SER A 106 6.72 16.38 16.06
C SER A 106 5.34 15.74 15.80
N TYR A 107 4.91 15.63 14.54
CA TYR A 107 3.69 14.90 14.19
C TYR A 107 3.77 13.39 14.50
N GLY A 108 4.97 12.81 14.41
CA GLY A 108 5.20 11.41 14.75
C GLY A 108 5.17 11.12 16.24
N SER A 109 5.59 12.08 17.09
CA SER A 109 5.77 11.91 18.55
C SER A 109 4.66 12.52 19.40
N THR A 110 3.94 13.54 18.92
CA THR A 110 2.86 14.18 19.69
C THR A 110 1.75 13.17 20.05
N PRO A 111 1.28 13.16 21.33
CA PRO A 111 0.11 12.37 21.72
C PRO A 111 -1.12 12.76 20.90
N LEU A 112 -1.96 11.76 20.55
CA LEU A 112 -3.05 11.93 19.61
C LEU A 112 -4.44 11.98 20.25
N LEU A 113 -4.53 11.87 21.60
CA LEU A 113 -5.81 11.80 22.32
C LEU A 113 -6.72 12.99 21.97
N GLU A 114 -6.20 14.20 22.10
CA GLU A 114 -6.97 15.41 21.83
C GLU A 114 -7.31 15.56 20.35
N PHE A 115 -6.42 15.14 19.46
CA PHE A 115 -6.67 15.11 18.03
C PHE A 115 -7.81 14.12 17.67
N GLU A 116 -7.78 12.95 18.26
CA GLU A 116 -8.81 11.92 18.08
C GLU A 116 -10.14 12.37 18.65
N GLU A 117 -10.16 13.01 19.82
CA GLU A 117 -11.39 13.57 20.41
C GLU A 117 -11.98 14.71 19.56
N ALA A 118 -11.14 15.55 18.95
CA ALA A 118 -11.60 16.58 18.02
C ALA A 118 -12.27 15.97 16.78
N GLY A 119 -11.64 14.94 16.18
CA GLY A 119 -12.22 14.21 15.05
C GLY A 119 -13.54 13.52 15.41
N ASN A 120 -13.57 12.83 16.55
CA ASN A 120 -14.78 12.16 17.04
C ASN A 120 -15.93 13.15 17.31
N ALA A 121 -15.62 14.35 17.79
CA ALA A 121 -16.62 15.39 17.97
C ALA A 121 -17.19 15.89 16.63
N LEU A 122 -16.36 16.00 15.60
CA LEU A 122 -16.78 16.35 14.25
C LEU A 122 -17.68 15.25 13.63
N ASP A 123 -17.29 13.98 13.80
CA ASP A 123 -18.11 12.84 13.37
C ASP A 123 -19.47 12.82 14.10
N LYS A 124 -19.47 13.16 15.39
CA LYS A 124 -20.71 13.25 16.17
C LYS A 124 -21.66 14.33 15.67
N ILE A 125 -21.14 15.47 15.23
CA ILE A 125 -21.95 16.52 14.56
C ILE A 125 -22.62 15.93 13.31
N LYS A 126 -21.87 15.21 12.49
CA LYS A 126 -22.41 14.59 11.27
C LYS A 126 -23.50 13.57 11.55
N GLU A 127 -23.35 12.77 12.61
CA GLU A 127 -24.38 11.80 13.03
C GLU A 127 -25.67 12.48 13.52
N MET A 128 -25.53 13.56 14.29
CA MET A 128 -26.67 14.22 14.97
C MET A 128 -27.37 15.21 14.07
N ASP A 129 -26.66 15.98 13.29
CA ASP A 129 -27.17 17.01 12.39
C ASP A 129 -26.37 17.01 11.06
N PRO A 130 -26.67 16.06 10.16
CA PRO A 130 -26.00 15.97 8.87
C PRO A 130 -26.09 17.27 8.06
N LYS A 131 -27.22 17.99 8.17
CA LYS A 131 -27.40 19.26 7.45
C LYS A 131 -26.48 20.35 7.97
N TYR A 132 -26.31 20.45 9.28
CA TYR A 132 -25.37 21.39 9.89
C TYR A 132 -23.94 21.03 9.48
N PHE A 133 -23.59 19.75 9.54
CA PHE A 133 -22.28 19.28 9.07
C PHE A 133 -22.02 19.65 7.61
N ASP A 134 -22.98 19.40 6.71
CA ASP A 134 -22.86 19.72 5.29
C ASP A 134 -22.69 21.23 5.08
N ASN A 135 -23.42 22.06 5.83
CA ASN A 135 -23.26 23.52 5.79
C ASN A 135 -21.84 23.95 6.20
N ILE A 136 -21.25 23.35 7.26
CA ILE A 136 -19.87 23.61 7.65
C ILE A 136 -18.89 23.21 6.53
N MET A 137 -19.11 22.07 5.85
CA MET A 137 -18.28 21.66 4.73
C MET A 137 -18.42 22.56 3.49
N GLU A 138 -19.63 23.11 3.25
CA GLU A 138 -19.86 24.06 2.13
C GLU A 138 -19.16 25.41 2.33
N VAL A 139 -19.01 25.88 3.58
CA VAL A 139 -18.20 27.08 3.90
C VAL A 139 -16.79 26.99 3.28
N MET A 140 -16.20 25.80 3.31
CA MET A 140 -14.86 25.54 2.78
C MET A 140 -14.80 25.55 1.24
N LYS A 141 -15.97 25.42 0.58
CA LYS A 141 -16.10 25.48 -0.88
C LYS A 141 -16.44 26.88 -1.39
N GLY A 142 -16.48 27.88 -0.49
CA GLY A 142 -16.83 29.25 -0.85
C GLY A 142 -18.34 29.52 -0.88
N GLY A 143 -19.13 28.74 -0.13
CA GLY A 143 -20.57 28.92 0.05
C GLY A 143 -20.96 30.13 0.91
N ASN A 144 -22.22 30.21 1.33
CA ASN A 144 -22.82 31.34 2.08
C ASN A 144 -21.98 31.78 3.28
N MET A 145 -22.00 33.06 3.58
CA MET A 145 -21.30 33.63 4.75
C MET A 145 -21.80 32.98 6.06
N PRO A 146 -20.92 32.22 6.73
CA PRO A 146 -21.26 31.53 7.97
C PRO A 146 -21.22 32.49 9.18
N SER A 147 -21.72 32.03 10.33
CA SER A 147 -21.39 32.68 11.60
C SER A 147 -19.86 32.56 11.86
N GLU A 148 -19.34 33.44 12.70
CA GLU A 148 -17.90 33.39 13.09
C GLU A 148 -17.53 32.02 13.71
N ASP A 149 -18.40 31.45 14.54
CA ASP A 149 -18.21 30.15 15.16
C ASP A 149 -18.18 29.02 14.11
N ASP A 150 -19.04 29.09 13.09
CA ASP A 150 -19.07 28.09 12.00
C ASP A 150 -17.85 28.19 11.12
N LEU A 151 -17.37 29.40 10.84
CA LEU A 151 -16.10 29.62 10.11
C LEU A 151 -14.92 29.03 10.88
N LYS A 152 -14.84 29.26 12.20
CA LYS A 152 -13.80 28.68 13.05
C LYS A 152 -13.87 27.16 13.07
N LEU A 153 -15.06 26.57 13.13
CA LEU A 153 -15.23 25.11 13.05
C LEU A 153 -14.82 24.55 11.68
N ALA A 154 -15.21 25.21 10.60
CA ALA A 154 -14.81 24.83 9.24
C ALA A 154 -13.28 24.84 9.08
N ASN A 155 -12.61 25.87 9.62
CA ASN A 155 -11.15 25.93 9.63
C ASN A 155 -10.55 24.78 10.42
N VAL A 156 -11.10 24.44 11.59
CA VAL A 156 -10.62 23.27 12.36
C VAL A 156 -10.82 21.97 11.58
N ALA A 157 -11.95 21.79 10.91
CA ALA A 157 -12.18 20.61 10.07
C ALA A 157 -11.15 20.50 8.93
N ALA A 158 -10.80 21.64 8.29
CA ALA A 158 -9.74 21.69 7.29
C ALA A 158 -8.39 21.29 7.85
N GLN A 159 -8.05 21.80 9.03
CA GLN A 159 -6.79 21.49 9.68
C GLN A 159 -6.71 20.02 10.14
N LEU A 160 -7.80 19.46 10.67
CA LEU A 160 -7.87 18.04 11.02
C LEU A 160 -7.54 17.14 9.83
N LYS A 161 -8.06 17.49 8.63
CA LYS A 161 -7.71 16.76 7.40
C LYS A 161 -6.23 16.90 7.05
N PHE A 162 -5.72 18.13 7.02
CA PHE A 162 -4.33 18.41 6.66
C PHE A 162 -3.35 17.73 7.63
N GLU A 163 -3.59 17.85 8.92
CA GLU A 163 -2.74 17.27 9.94
C GLU A 163 -2.84 15.76 10.04
N SER A 164 -4.00 15.17 9.72
CA SER A 164 -4.10 13.72 9.58
C SER A 164 -3.08 13.18 8.58
N SER A 165 -2.86 13.88 7.47
CA SER A 165 -1.81 13.49 6.50
C SER A 165 -0.41 13.61 7.08
N ASN A 166 -0.12 14.69 7.80
CA ASN A 166 1.19 14.91 8.44
C ASN A 166 1.45 13.89 9.55
N ILE A 167 0.44 13.59 10.38
CA ILE A 167 0.50 12.54 11.40
C ILE A 167 0.79 11.19 10.72
N ALA A 168 0.08 10.86 9.63
CA ALA A 168 0.31 9.62 8.89
C ALA A 168 1.75 9.49 8.38
N ILE A 169 2.31 10.56 7.83
CA ILE A 169 3.71 10.62 7.36
C ILE A 169 4.68 10.46 8.55
N GLY A 170 4.47 11.21 9.62
CA GLY A 170 5.32 11.12 10.83
C GLY A 170 5.29 9.73 11.46
N LYS A 171 4.10 9.11 11.57
CA LYS A 171 3.96 7.72 12.04
C LYS A 171 4.62 6.72 11.11
N TYR A 172 4.53 6.92 9.78
CA TYR A 172 5.20 6.06 8.80
C TYR A 172 6.72 6.08 8.97
N LYS A 173 7.32 7.25 9.14
CA LYS A 173 8.76 7.41 9.38
C LYS A 173 9.21 6.77 10.69
N ASN A 174 8.39 6.88 11.72
CA ASN A 174 8.60 6.21 13.00
C ASN A 174 8.30 4.71 12.97
N LYS A 175 7.97 4.15 11.79
CA LYS A 175 7.61 2.74 11.58
C LYS A 175 6.34 2.29 12.33
N ASP A 176 5.54 3.23 12.84
CA ASP A 176 4.19 2.96 13.35
C ASP A 176 3.21 2.90 12.17
N TYR A 177 3.37 1.86 11.37
CA TYR A 177 2.59 1.70 10.13
C TYR A 177 1.10 1.48 10.38
N GLU A 178 0.75 0.96 11.54
CA GLU A 178 -0.65 0.76 11.96
C GLU A 178 -1.37 2.10 12.07
N LYS A 179 -0.84 3.01 12.87
CA LYS A 179 -1.38 4.37 13.01
C LYS A 179 -1.26 5.17 11.72
N SER A 180 -0.16 5.02 11.00
CA SER A 180 0.01 5.64 9.68
C SER A 180 -1.14 5.27 8.73
N SER A 181 -1.51 3.99 8.66
CA SER A 181 -2.59 3.52 7.79
C SER A 181 -3.95 4.12 8.17
N GLU A 182 -4.26 4.21 9.47
CA GLU A 182 -5.48 4.83 9.98
C GLU A 182 -5.59 6.30 9.59
N TYR A 183 -4.51 7.04 9.77
CA TYR A 183 -4.51 8.49 9.52
C TYR A 183 -4.48 8.84 8.04
N PHE A 184 -3.81 8.09 7.18
CA PHE A 184 -3.96 8.25 5.73
C PHE A 184 -5.38 7.98 5.28
N TYR A 185 -6.04 6.94 5.82
CA TYR A 185 -7.43 6.64 5.50
C TYR A 185 -8.37 7.76 5.95
N LYS A 186 -8.24 8.24 7.21
CA LYS A 186 -9.02 9.37 7.74
C LYS A 186 -8.84 10.63 6.88
N ALA A 187 -7.60 10.97 6.52
CA ALA A 187 -7.30 12.11 5.67
C ALA A 187 -7.95 11.99 4.29
N ALA A 188 -7.88 10.80 3.66
CA ALA A 188 -8.46 10.55 2.34
C ALA A 188 -9.99 10.65 2.34
N VAL A 189 -10.65 10.08 3.35
CA VAL A 189 -12.10 10.20 3.53
C VAL A 189 -12.51 11.66 3.69
N MET A 190 -11.84 12.38 4.59
CA MET A 190 -12.17 13.78 4.88
C MET A 190 -11.91 14.67 3.65
N ASN A 191 -10.79 14.46 2.93
CA ASN A 191 -10.50 15.16 1.69
C ASN A 191 -11.58 14.93 0.62
N SER A 192 -12.05 13.69 0.51
CA SER A 192 -13.10 13.34 -0.45
C SER A 192 -14.43 14.04 -0.12
N VAL A 193 -14.79 14.12 1.16
CA VAL A 193 -15.98 14.84 1.63
C VAL A 193 -15.86 16.35 1.35
N MET A 194 -14.71 16.94 1.68
CA MET A 194 -14.49 18.38 1.55
C MET A 194 -14.44 18.88 0.12
N THR A 195 -13.80 18.09 -0.77
CA THR A 195 -13.55 18.51 -2.16
C THR A 195 -14.60 17.97 -3.13
N GLY A 196 -15.43 17.03 -2.72
CA GLY A 196 -16.30 16.26 -3.61
C GLY A 196 -15.53 15.34 -4.57
N LYS A 197 -14.18 15.27 -4.47
CA LYS A 197 -13.32 14.45 -5.30
C LYS A 197 -12.69 13.35 -4.49
N LYS A 198 -12.56 12.17 -5.07
CA LYS A 198 -11.94 11.01 -4.41
C LYS A 198 -10.43 11.21 -4.24
N ASP A 199 -9.94 11.08 -3.03
CA ASP A 199 -8.50 11.13 -2.73
C ASP A 199 -7.84 9.77 -2.95
N THR A 200 -7.64 9.42 -4.21
CA THR A 200 -7.05 8.13 -4.60
C THR A 200 -5.67 7.92 -3.98
N ALA A 201 -4.83 8.96 -3.93
CA ALA A 201 -3.48 8.87 -3.39
C ALA A 201 -3.50 8.58 -1.88
N GLY A 202 -4.35 9.27 -1.12
CA GLY A 202 -4.51 9.03 0.32
C GLY A 202 -4.98 7.62 0.63
N PHE A 203 -5.95 7.09 -0.12
CA PHE A 203 -6.41 5.71 0.02
C PHE A 203 -5.31 4.69 -0.30
N TYR A 204 -4.51 4.89 -1.36
CA TYR A 204 -3.38 4.02 -1.66
C TYR A 204 -2.32 4.04 -0.56
N ASN A 205 -1.98 5.21 -0.01
CA ASN A 205 -1.03 5.33 1.09
C ASN A 205 -1.52 4.60 2.35
N ALA A 206 -2.85 4.64 2.63
CA ALA A 206 -3.45 3.87 3.71
C ALA A 206 -3.27 2.36 3.49
N CYS A 207 -3.52 1.86 2.27
CA CYS A 207 -3.33 0.45 1.92
C CYS A 207 -1.86 0.02 2.03
N ILE A 208 -0.92 0.83 1.52
CA ILE A 208 0.53 0.55 1.60
C ILE A 208 0.99 0.50 3.06
N SER A 209 0.53 1.44 3.89
CA SER A 209 0.86 1.45 5.32
C SER A 209 0.29 0.24 6.05
N ALA A 210 -0.96 -0.17 5.76
CA ALA A 210 -1.56 -1.38 6.30
C ALA A 210 -0.79 -2.65 5.88
N GLN A 211 -0.29 -2.69 4.64
CA GLN A 211 0.57 -3.77 4.14
C GLN A 211 1.88 -3.85 4.93
N LYS A 212 2.54 -2.71 5.18
CA LYS A 212 3.77 -2.65 5.99
C LYS A 212 3.53 -3.04 7.44
N ALA A 213 2.36 -2.72 7.99
CA ALA A 213 1.92 -3.17 9.32
C ALA A 213 1.57 -4.66 9.35
N LYS A 214 1.48 -5.34 8.20
CA LYS A 214 0.95 -6.71 8.04
C LYS A 214 -0.48 -6.85 8.58
N ASN A 215 -1.23 -5.76 8.61
CA ASN A 215 -2.63 -5.78 8.99
C ASN A 215 -3.50 -6.12 7.77
N TYR A 216 -3.59 -7.41 7.48
CA TYR A 216 -4.32 -7.94 6.32
C TYR A 216 -5.80 -7.60 6.35
N THR A 217 -6.40 -7.47 7.53
CA THR A 217 -7.82 -7.09 7.69
C THR A 217 -8.08 -5.67 7.21
N LYS A 218 -7.27 -4.70 7.65
CA LYS A 218 -7.35 -3.31 7.15
C LYS A 218 -7.01 -3.21 5.67
N MET A 219 -6.00 -3.96 5.23
CA MET A 219 -5.63 -4.04 3.82
C MET A 219 -6.82 -4.43 2.93
N ILE A 220 -7.57 -5.47 3.33
CA ILE A 220 -8.79 -5.93 2.63
C ILE A 220 -9.89 -4.87 2.72
N ASP A 221 -10.17 -4.34 3.92
CA ASP A 221 -11.23 -3.36 4.14
C ASP A 221 -11.04 -2.08 3.32
N TYR A 222 -9.85 -1.49 3.35
CA TYR A 222 -9.57 -0.27 2.59
C TYR A 222 -9.65 -0.48 1.08
N ASN A 223 -9.11 -1.60 0.56
CA ASN A 223 -9.22 -1.90 -0.86
C ASN A 223 -10.67 -2.18 -1.30
N LYS A 224 -11.48 -2.86 -0.48
CA LYS A 224 -12.91 -3.02 -0.73
C LYS A 224 -13.64 -1.68 -0.80
N LYS A 225 -13.40 -0.80 0.18
CA LYS A 225 -13.98 0.55 0.20
C LYS A 225 -13.58 1.39 -1.01
N MET A 226 -12.35 1.22 -1.51
CA MET A 226 -11.93 1.84 -2.77
C MET A 226 -12.75 1.31 -3.95
N ILE A 227 -12.91 -0.01 -4.06
CA ILE A 227 -13.71 -0.65 -5.12
C ILE A 227 -15.16 -0.15 -5.08
N ASP A 228 -15.79 -0.15 -3.90
CA ASP A 228 -17.18 0.30 -3.68
C ASP A 228 -17.37 1.77 -4.08
N GLN A 229 -16.36 2.60 -3.85
CA GLN A 229 -16.32 3.99 -4.29
C GLN A 229 -15.95 4.17 -5.76
N LYS A 230 -15.86 3.09 -6.54
CA LYS A 230 -15.42 3.12 -7.95
C LYS A 230 -14.00 3.67 -8.15
N ILE A 231 -13.14 3.52 -7.16
CA ILE A 231 -11.68 3.68 -7.26
C ILE A 231 -11.13 2.26 -7.48
N SER A 232 -11.38 1.70 -8.66
CA SER A 232 -11.01 0.33 -8.96
C SER A 232 -9.80 0.30 -9.90
N SER A 233 -8.81 -0.50 -9.54
CA SER A 233 -7.61 -0.76 -10.32
C SER A 233 -7.16 -2.21 -10.10
N PRO A 234 -6.27 -2.76 -10.95
CA PRO A 234 -5.69 -4.09 -10.71
C PRO A 234 -5.09 -4.24 -9.31
N TYR A 235 -4.43 -3.19 -8.81
CA TYR A 235 -3.80 -3.16 -7.49
C TYR A 235 -4.75 -3.58 -6.35
N ASN A 236 -6.01 -3.14 -6.38
CA ASN A 236 -6.97 -3.47 -5.33
C ASN A 236 -7.22 -4.99 -5.26
N TYR A 237 -7.38 -5.63 -6.42
CA TYR A 237 -7.63 -7.07 -6.51
C TYR A 237 -6.38 -7.88 -6.16
N GLN A 238 -5.21 -7.45 -6.62
CA GLN A 238 -3.92 -8.05 -6.27
C GLN A 238 -3.72 -8.03 -4.75
N THR A 239 -3.88 -6.86 -4.15
CA THR A 239 -3.68 -6.63 -2.72
C THR A 239 -4.63 -7.45 -1.86
N ILE A 240 -5.93 -7.53 -2.25
CA ILE A 240 -6.89 -8.37 -1.53
C ILE A 240 -6.56 -9.85 -1.70
N TYR A 241 -6.16 -10.27 -2.90
CA TYR A 241 -5.74 -11.66 -3.17
C TYR A 241 -4.58 -12.06 -2.24
N ASP A 242 -3.51 -11.26 -2.20
CA ASP A 242 -2.35 -11.54 -1.36
C ASP A 242 -2.69 -11.54 0.14
N ALA A 243 -3.49 -10.57 0.59
CA ALA A 243 -3.91 -10.48 1.98
C ALA A 243 -4.74 -11.70 2.42
N LYS A 244 -5.65 -12.17 1.57
CA LYS A 244 -6.46 -13.36 1.83
C LYS A 244 -5.61 -14.63 1.85
N LEU A 245 -4.63 -14.77 0.96
CA LEU A 245 -3.66 -15.86 1.01
C LEU A 245 -2.86 -15.86 2.32
N ALA A 246 -2.41 -14.69 2.76
CA ALA A 246 -1.69 -14.54 4.03
C ALA A 246 -2.57 -14.91 5.24
N GLN A 247 -3.88 -14.69 5.16
CA GLN A 247 -4.88 -15.15 6.13
C GLN A 247 -5.28 -16.63 5.98
N LYS A 248 -4.69 -17.36 4.99
CA LYS A 248 -5.03 -18.73 4.63
C LYS A 248 -6.46 -18.90 4.08
N ASP A 249 -7.10 -17.81 3.67
CA ASP A 249 -8.40 -17.81 2.98
C ASP A 249 -8.20 -17.99 1.46
N THR A 250 -7.85 -19.19 1.06
CA THR A 250 -7.59 -19.52 -0.36
C THR A 250 -8.86 -19.36 -1.23
N VAL A 251 -10.04 -19.68 -0.67
CA VAL A 251 -11.30 -19.56 -1.43
C VAL A 251 -11.59 -18.11 -1.75
N GLY A 252 -11.57 -17.24 -0.74
CA GLY A 252 -11.77 -15.81 -0.95
C GLY A 252 -10.70 -15.16 -1.82
N ALA A 253 -9.43 -15.64 -1.75
CA ALA A 253 -8.38 -15.17 -2.64
C ALA A 253 -8.72 -15.46 -4.11
N LEU A 254 -9.14 -16.70 -4.41
CA LEU A 254 -9.52 -17.11 -5.76
C LEU A 254 -10.72 -16.35 -6.32
N GLU A 255 -11.70 -15.99 -5.48
CA GLU A 255 -12.86 -15.17 -5.89
C GLU A 255 -12.41 -13.77 -6.33
N TYR A 256 -11.50 -13.13 -5.57
CA TYR A 256 -10.96 -11.83 -5.93
C TYR A 256 -10.05 -11.89 -7.17
N LEU A 257 -9.25 -12.92 -7.31
CA LEU A 257 -8.47 -13.15 -8.53
C LEU A 257 -9.38 -13.24 -9.76
N LYS A 258 -10.44 -14.07 -9.70
CA LYS A 258 -11.42 -14.25 -10.78
C LYS A 258 -12.13 -12.92 -11.11
N SER A 259 -12.53 -12.17 -10.09
CA SER A 259 -13.17 -10.86 -10.28
C SER A 259 -12.23 -9.84 -10.90
N GLY A 260 -10.98 -9.79 -10.43
CA GLY A 260 -9.94 -8.94 -10.98
C GLY A 260 -9.62 -9.29 -12.43
N ARG A 261 -9.48 -10.57 -12.75
CA ARG A 261 -9.26 -11.05 -14.14
C ARG A 261 -10.39 -10.68 -15.09
N LYS A 262 -11.64 -10.72 -14.61
CA LYS A 262 -12.80 -10.30 -15.41
C LYS A 262 -12.77 -8.81 -15.76
N LEU A 263 -12.35 -7.96 -14.81
CA LEU A 263 -12.32 -6.50 -14.97
C LEU A 263 -11.04 -6.00 -15.65
N PHE A 264 -9.93 -6.67 -15.37
CA PHE A 264 -8.59 -6.32 -15.85
C PHE A 264 -7.94 -7.53 -16.55
N PRO A 265 -8.46 -7.94 -17.72
CA PRO A 265 -8.04 -9.16 -18.39
C PRO A 265 -6.56 -9.16 -18.81
N ASN A 266 -5.96 -8.00 -18.96
CA ASN A 266 -4.58 -7.84 -19.42
C ASN A 266 -3.60 -7.49 -18.28
N ASP A 267 -4.06 -7.46 -17.02
CA ASP A 267 -3.15 -7.23 -15.89
C ASP A 267 -2.23 -8.42 -15.67
N VAL A 268 -0.94 -8.16 -15.76
CA VAL A 268 0.12 -9.19 -15.75
C VAL A 268 0.20 -9.95 -14.43
N TYR A 269 0.05 -9.25 -13.31
CA TYR A 269 0.09 -9.90 -12.01
C TYR A 269 -1.07 -10.90 -11.84
N LEU A 270 -2.29 -10.44 -12.09
CA LEU A 270 -3.49 -11.28 -11.99
C LEU A 270 -3.45 -12.44 -12.99
N MET A 271 -2.93 -12.19 -14.19
CA MET A 271 -2.74 -13.19 -15.22
C MET A 271 -1.73 -14.27 -14.80
N ASN A 272 -0.59 -13.84 -14.25
CA ASN A 272 0.43 -14.77 -13.76
C ASN A 272 -0.13 -15.66 -12.64
N ARG A 273 -0.88 -15.08 -11.69
CA ARG A 273 -1.50 -15.86 -10.61
C ARG A 273 -2.51 -16.88 -11.10
N GLU A 274 -3.35 -16.52 -12.06
CA GLU A 274 -4.29 -17.45 -12.68
C GLU A 274 -3.57 -18.56 -13.45
N THR A 275 -2.55 -18.20 -14.21
CA THR A 275 -1.70 -19.13 -14.94
C THR A 275 -0.97 -20.12 -14.00
N GLU A 276 -0.39 -19.63 -12.89
CA GLU A 276 0.21 -20.48 -11.84
C GLU A 276 -0.79 -21.50 -11.30
N ILE A 277 -2.03 -21.08 -11.06
CA ILE A 277 -3.10 -21.97 -10.57
C ILE A 277 -3.45 -23.02 -11.62
N PHE A 278 -3.54 -22.65 -12.90
CA PHE A 278 -3.78 -23.62 -13.97
C PHE A 278 -2.64 -24.63 -14.07
N LEU A 279 -1.39 -24.17 -13.99
CA LEU A 279 -0.22 -25.06 -14.02
C LEU A 279 -0.17 -26.00 -12.80
N GLN A 280 -0.44 -25.48 -11.58
CA GLN A 280 -0.50 -26.31 -10.37
C GLN A 280 -1.60 -27.38 -10.43
N LYS A 281 -2.70 -27.11 -11.16
CA LYS A 281 -3.78 -28.05 -11.40
C LYS A 281 -3.53 -28.97 -12.62
N GLY A 282 -2.37 -28.86 -13.27
CA GLY A 282 -2.06 -29.59 -14.50
C GLY A 282 -2.91 -29.15 -15.70
N GLN A 283 -3.53 -27.97 -15.66
CA GLN A 283 -4.40 -27.43 -16.71
C GLN A 283 -3.61 -26.54 -17.68
N GLN A 284 -2.57 -27.09 -18.27
CA GLN A 284 -1.61 -26.37 -19.14
C GLN A 284 -2.30 -25.74 -20.35
N GLU A 285 -3.23 -26.45 -20.97
CA GLU A 285 -3.98 -25.97 -22.13
C GLU A 285 -4.79 -24.70 -21.81
N LYS A 286 -5.38 -24.63 -20.60
CA LYS A 286 -6.12 -23.42 -20.18
C LYS A 286 -5.20 -22.23 -19.95
N ALA A 287 -4.02 -22.49 -19.41
CA ALA A 287 -3.01 -21.44 -19.23
C ALA A 287 -2.58 -20.85 -20.58
N LEU A 288 -2.29 -21.70 -21.55
CA LEU A 288 -1.91 -21.29 -22.91
C LEU A 288 -3.06 -20.57 -23.63
N ALA A 289 -4.27 -21.18 -23.67
CA ALA A 289 -5.42 -20.61 -24.36
C ALA A 289 -5.78 -19.21 -23.82
N ASN A 290 -5.68 -19.00 -22.51
CA ASN A 290 -5.94 -17.69 -21.89
C ASN A 290 -4.95 -16.63 -22.37
N LEU A 291 -3.68 -16.97 -22.47
CA LEU A 291 -2.61 -16.05 -22.91
C LEU A 291 -2.64 -15.80 -24.42
N GLU A 292 -2.83 -16.84 -25.23
CA GLU A 292 -2.94 -16.70 -26.67
C GLU A 292 -4.13 -15.80 -27.07
N ALA A 293 -5.27 -15.97 -26.39
CA ALA A 293 -6.43 -15.09 -26.59
C ALA A 293 -6.14 -13.62 -26.23
N ALA A 294 -5.31 -13.38 -25.21
CA ALA A 294 -4.90 -12.02 -24.83
C ALA A 294 -3.93 -11.42 -25.87
N ILE A 295 -2.96 -12.19 -26.36
CA ILE A 295 -2.01 -11.75 -27.40
C ILE A 295 -2.71 -11.41 -28.73
N LEU A 296 -3.74 -12.17 -29.11
CA LEU A 296 -4.54 -11.85 -30.32
C LEU A 296 -5.20 -10.46 -30.22
N LYS A 297 -5.55 -10.01 -29.02
CA LYS A 297 -6.11 -8.66 -28.79
C LYS A 297 -5.05 -7.57 -28.70
N GLU A 298 -3.87 -7.89 -28.19
CA GLU A 298 -2.77 -6.98 -27.94
C GLU A 298 -1.44 -7.57 -28.45
N PRO A 299 -1.24 -7.67 -29.77
CA PRO A 299 -0.07 -8.38 -30.34
C PRO A 299 1.28 -7.70 -30.04
N ASN A 300 1.25 -6.42 -29.65
CA ASN A 300 2.46 -5.66 -29.30
C ASN A 300 2.63 -5.51 -27.77
N ASN A 301 1.93 -6.32 -26.99
CA ASN A 301 2.06 -6.30 -25.54
C ASN A 301 3.23 -7.18 -25.08
N ALA A 302 4.38 -6.56 -24.83
CA ALA A 302 5.59 -7.23 -24.34
C ALA A 302 5.35 -8.05 -23.06
N GLN A 303 4.41 -7.64 -22.22
CA GLN A 303 4.09 -8.34 -20.98
C GLN A 303 3.39 -9.67 -21.23
N LEU A 304 2.50 -9.74 -22.21
CA LEU A 304 1.83 -10.98 -22.59
C LEU A 304 2.85 -11.98 -23.17
N GLU A 305 3.77 -11.50 -24.00
CA GLU A 305 4.86 -12.33 -24.55
C GLU A 305 5.76 -12.85 -23.43
N LEU A 306 6.14 -12.01 -22.46
CA LEU A 306 6.93 -12.43 -21.29
C LEU A 306 6.20 -13.53 -20.48
N VAL A 307 4.91 -13.35 -20.22
CA VAL A 307 4.12 -14.34 -19.47
C VAL A 307 4.00 -15.65 -20.25
N LEU A 308 3.81 -15.60 -21.56
CA LEU A 308 3.72 -16.80 -22.40
C LEU A 308 5.07 -17.54 -22.44
N GLY A 309 6.18 -16.80 -22.50
CA GLY A 309 7.52 -17.37 -22.34
C GLY A 309 7.67 -18.12 -21.01
N ASN A 310 7.23 -17.51 -19.90
CA ASN A 310 7.23 -18.15 -18.58
C ASN A 310 6.39 -19.44 -18.54
N VAL A 311 5.24 -19.45 -19.22
CA VAL A 311 4.37 -20.64 -19.26
C VAL A 311 5.06 -21.78 -19.99
N TYR A 312 5.63 -21.53 -21.18
CA TYR A 312 6.36 -22.56 -21.93
C TYR A 312 7.59 -23.05 -21.16
N ASP A 313 8.33 -22.17 -20.47
CA ASP A 313 9.46 -22.54 -19.62
C ASP A 313 9.00 -23.44 -18.45
N ASN A 314 7.89 -23.10 -17.78
CA ASN A 314 7.34 -23.92 -16.70
C ASN A 314 6.85 -25.28 -17.19
N ILE A 315 6.27 -25.36 -18.40
CA ILE A 315 5.86 -26.63 -19.00
C ILE A 315 7.08 -27.48 -19.35
N ALA A 316 8.11 -26.87 -19.90
CA ALA A 316 9.39 -27.54 -20.20
C ALA A 316 10.12 -28.02 -18.93
N ASN A 317 9.99 -27.26 -17.84
CA ASN A 317 10.71 -27.50 -16.58
C ASN A 317 9.74 -27.71 -15.39
N PRO A 318 8.92 -28.77 -15.43
CA PRO A 318 7.89 -28.98 -14.43
C PRO A 318 8.51 -29.29 -13.06
N LYS A 319 7.93 -28.65 -12.02
CA LYS A 319 8.33 -28.85 -10.63
C LYS A 319 7.32 -29.75 -9.92
N GLY A 320 7.81 -30.69 -9.15
CA GLY A 320 6.98 -31.49 -8.26
C GLY A 320 6.49 -30.71 -7.04
N LYS A 321 5.60 -31.30 -6.25
CA LYS A 321 5.05 -30.69 -5.01
C LYS A 321 6.13 -30.23 -4.00
N SER A 322 7.30 -30.86 -4.05
CA SER A 322 8.47 -30.51 -3.22
C SER A 322 9.34 -29.37 -3.80
N GLY A 323 8.95 -28.79 -4.96
CA GLY A 323 9.73 -27.80 -5.70
C GLY A 323 10.92 -28.39 -6.47
N LYS A 324 11.16 -29.69 -6.40
CA LYS A 324 12.22 -30.37 -7.16
C LYS A 324 11.79 -30.59 -8.60
N ASP A 325 12.78 -30.61 -9.52
CA ASP A 325 12.56 -30.93 -10.92
C ASP A 325 11.96 -32.33 -11.06
N THR A 326 11.05 -32.47 -12.01
CA THR A 326 10.47 -33.75 -12.41
C THR A 326 10.99 -34.17 -13.80
N THR A 327 10.50 -35.30 -14.32
CA THR A 327 10.84 -35.78 -15.64
C THR A 327 10.46 -34.72 -16.69
N LYS A 328 11.39 -34.44 -17.60
CA LYS A 328 11.18 -33.53 -18.73
C LYS A 328 10.12 -34.13 -19.67
N PRO A 329 9.22 -33.30 -20.26
CA PRO A 329 8.25 -33.75 -21.25
C PRO A 329 8.95 -34.24 -22.53
N ALA A 330 8.25 -35.07 -23.31
CA ALA A 330 8.83 -35.65 -24.56
C ALA A 330 9.19 -34.58 -25.60
N ASP A 331 8.47 -33.45 -25.61
CA ASP A 331 8.67 -32.31 -26.51
C ASP A 331 9.49 -31.18 -25.85
N PHE A 332 10.32 -31.51 -24.86
CA PHE A 332 11.13 -30.58 -24.06
C PHE A 332 11.87 -29.53 -24.91
N ASP A 333 12.61 -29.98 -25.94
CA ASP A 333 13.39 -29.07 -26.78
C ASP A 333 12.51 -28.04 -27.50
N ASN A 334 11.34 -28.46 -28.02
CA ASN A 334 10.40 -27.57 -28.68
C ASN A 334 9.79 -26.55 -27.69
N LEU A 335 9.49 -26.99 -26.49
CA LEU A 335 8.97 -26.09 -25.44
C LEU A 335 10.00 -25.03 -25.02
N VAL A 336 11.28 -25.43 -24.89
CA VAL A 336 12.38 -24.49 -24.63
C VAL A 336 12.52 -23.47 -25.76
N MET A 337 12.43 -23.90 -27.03
CA MET A 337 12.48 -22.98 -28.16
C MET A 337 11.32 -22.02 -28.18
N LYS A 338 10.08 -22.47 -27.93
CA LYS A 338 8.92 -21.60 -27.81
C LYS A 338 9.08 -20.58 -26.68
N ALA A 339 9.56 -21.00 -25.52
CA ALA A 339 9.82 -20.08 -24.41
C ALA A 339 10.85 -19.01 -24.83
N ALA A 340 11.96 -19.40 -25.46
CA ALA A 340 12.98 -18.48 -25.95
C ALA A 340 12.43 -17.48 -26.97
N ASP A 341 11.59 -17.92 -27.90
CA ASP A 341 11.00 -17.05 -28.93
C ASP A 341 10.07 -16.00 -28.32
N HIS A 342 9.26 -16.38 -27.33
CA HIS A 342 8.39 -15.42 -26.63
C HIS A 342 9.18 -14.44 -25.76
N TYR A 343 10.25 -14.88 -25.09
CA TYR A 343 11.13 -13.95 -24.38
C TYR A 343 11.84 -12.98 -25.33
N LYS A 344 12.32 -13.44 -26.50
CA LYS A 344 12.91 -12.55 -27.53
C LYS A 344 11.89 -11.51 -28.00
N LYS A 345 10.67 -11.92 -28.33
CA LYS A 345 9.60 -10.99 -28.70
C LYS A 345 9.33 -9.96 -27.62
N ALA A 346 9.27 -10.39 -26.33
CA ALA A 346 9.10 -9.47 -25.22
C ALA A 346 10.25 -8.43 -25.14
N ILE A 347 11.49 -8.85 -25.40
CA ILE A 347 12.68 -7.98 -25.45
C ILE A 347 12.61 -7.02 -26.63
N ASP A 348 12.28 -7.51 -27.83
CA ASP A 348 12.21 -6.72 -29.08
C ASP A 348 11.13 -5.64 -29.01
N LEU A 349 10.02 -5.90 -28.32
CA LEU A 349 8.94 -4.94 -28.07
C LEU A 349 9.34 -3.84 -27.06
N LYS A 350 10.49 -3.91 -26.43
CA LYS A 350 11.07 -2.92 -25.51
C LYS A 350 10.05 -2.40 -24.49
N PRO A 351 9.61 -3.23 -23.53
CA PRO A 351 8.62 -2.80 -22.55
C PRO A 351 9.09 -1.54 -21.81
N SER A 352 8.21 -0.55 -21.65
CA SER A 352 8.51 0.69 -20.93
C SER A 352 8.79 0.46 -19.44
N ASN A 353 8.28 -0.64 -18.88
CA ASN A 353 8.57 -1.06 -17.51
C ASN A 353 9.92 -1.75 -17.45
N GLN A 354 10.89 -1.12 -16.77
CA GLN A 354 12.24 -1.63 -16.61
C GLN A 354 12.31 -2.98 -15.90
N ASP A 355 11.40 -3.26 -14.94
CA ASP A 355 11.37 -4.56 -14.25
C ASP A 355 10.93 -5.68 -15.17
N SER A 356 10.02 -5.41 -16.09
CA SER A 356 9.59 -6.39 -17.09
C SER A 356 10.66 -6.64 -18.13
N TYR A 357 11.36 -5.60 -18.54
CA TYR A 357 12.48 -5.72 -19.47
C TYR A 357 13.63 -6.52 -18.86
N PHE A 358 14.00 -6.21 -17.61
CA PHE A 358 14.94 -7.00 -16.82
C PHE A 358 14.52 -8.47 -16.74
N SER A 359 13.24 -8.73 -16.42
CA SER A 359 12.72 -10.10 -16.26
C SER A 359 12.80 -10.90 -17.56
N ALA A 360 12.49 -10.30 -18.72
CA ALA A 360 12.59 -10.97 -20.01
C ALA A 360 14.05 -11.35 -20.32
N LEU A 361 14.98 -10.43 -20.11
CA LEU A 361 16.41 -10.66 -20.31
C LEU A 361 16.98 -11.72 -19.36
N TYR A 362 16.61 -11.64 -18.08
CA TYR A 362 17.05 -12.60 -17.08
C TYR A 362 16.52 -14.02 -17.38
N ASN A 363 15.22 -14.13 -17.71
CA ASN A 363 14.56 -15.41 -17.91
C ASN A 363 15.10 -16.14 -19.16
N ILE A 364 15.33 -15.43 -20.28
CA ILE A 364 15.92 -16.06 -21.45
C ILE A 364 17.38 -16.48 -21.19
N GLY A 365 18.15 -15.69 -20.45
CA GLY A 365 19.49 -16.05 -20.04
C GLY A 365 19.50 -17.28 -19.12
N ALA A 366 18.60 -17.35 -18.15
CA ALA A 366 18.43 -18.50 -17.27
C ALA A 366 17.94 -19.74 -18.04
N LEU A 367 17.02 -19.57 -18.99
CA LEU A 367 16.54 -20.66 -19.87
C LEU A 367 17.66 -21.31 -20.64
N TYR A 368 18.49 -20.52 -21.34
CA TYR A 368 19.63 -21.04 -22.09
C TYR A 368 20.69 -21.69 -21.19
N ASN A 369 21.00 -21.11 -20.02
CA ASN A 369 21.88 -21.73 -19.03
C ASN A 369 21.38 -23.11 -18.57
N ASN A 370 20.09 -23.21 -18.26
CA ASN A 370 19.47 -24.45 -17.79
C ASN A 370 19.38 -25.50 -18.92
N TYR A 371 19.06 -25.06 -20.12
CA TYR A 371 19.01 -25.95 -21.29
C TYR A 371 20.42 -26.51 -21.62
N GLY A 372 21.45 -25.65 -21.59
CA GLY A 372 22.85 -26.08 -21.74
C GLY A 372 23.23 -27.14 -20.69
N GLY A 373 22.84 -26.91 -19.42
CA GLY A 373 23.06 -27.89 -18.34
C GLY A 373 22.35 -29.23 -18.56
N THR A 374 21.14 -29.20 -19.11
CA THR A 374 20.37 -30.40 -19.43
C THR A 374 21.07 -31.18 -20.56
N LEU A 375 21.50 -30.52 -21.64
CA LEU A 375 22.23 -31.14 -22.75
C LEU A 375 23.56 -31.74 -22.28
N GLN A 376 24.31 -31.06 -21.42
CA GLN A 376 25.56 -31.60 -20.84
C GLN A 376 25.30 -32.86 -20.01
N THR A 377 24.22 -32.85 -19.21
CA THR A 377 23.82 -34.03 -18.43
C THR A 377 23.43 -35.19 -19.34
N GLN A 378 22.71 -34.91 -20.43
CA GLN A 378 22.39 -35.95 -21.44
C GLN A 378 23.65 -36.53 -22.09
N ALA A 379 24.62 -35.68 -22.46
CA ALA A 379 25.91 -36.12 -23.03
C ALA A 379 26.65 -37.07 -22.08
N ASN A 380 26.75 -36.68 -20.80
CA ASN A 380 27.46 -37.44 -19.78
C ASN A 380 26.80 -38.78 -19.45
N ASN A 381 25.51 -38.93 -19.68
CA ASN A 381 24.74 -40.15 -19.40
C ASN A 381 24.63 -41.09 -20.60
N LEU A 382 25.25 -40.76 -21.75
CA LEU A 382 25.21 -41.65 -22.91
C LEU A 382 26.05 -42.90 -22.72
N PRO A 383 25.60 -44.09 -23.23
CA PRO A 383 26.44 -45.26 -23.33
C PRO A 383 27.69 -44.98 -24.14
N THR A 384 28.80 -45.60 -23.79
CA THR A 384 30.15 -45.40 -24.41
C THR A 384 30.12 -45.46 -25.96
N ALA A 385 29.34 -46.36 -26.54
CA ALA A 385 29.19 -46.49 -27.98
C ALA A 385 28.57 -45.27 -28.66
N GLN A 386 27.70 -44.52 -27.96
CA GLN A 386 27.04 -43.33 -28.48
C GLN A 386 27.73 -42.02 -28.07
N ALA A 387 28.58 -42.05 -27.05
CA ALA A 387 29.26 -40.87 -26.51
C ALA A 387 30.20 -40.22 -27.56
N LYS A 388 30.83 -41.01 -28.43
CA LYS A 388 31.82 -40.55 -29.39
C LYS A 388 31.27 -39.58 -30.46
N ILE A 389 30.02 -39.74 -30.88
CA ILE A 389 29.38 -38.88 -31.90
C ILE A 389 28.30 -38.02 -31.23
N LYS A 390 27.26 -38.67 -30.75
CA LYS A 390 26.10 -37.97 -30.14
C LYS A 390 26.45 -37.18 -28.88
N GLY A 391 27.42 -37.70 -28.08
CA GLY A 391 27.93 -36.97 -26.91
C GLY A 391 28.56 -35.64 -27.30
N LYS A 392 29.46 -35.66 -28.32
CA LYS A 392 30.12 -34.44 -28.82
C LYS A 392 29.11 -33.42 -29.40
N GLU A 393 28.06 -33.89 -30.09
CA GLU A 393 27.00 -33.01 -30.59
C GLU A 393 26.23 -32.34 -29.45
N LEU A 394 25.90 -33.08 -28.40
CA LEU A 394 25.20 -32.54 -27.22
C LEU A 394 26.10 -31.57 -26.44
N GLU A 395 27.38 -31.86 -26.30
CA GLU A 395 28.38 -30.97 -25.69
C GLU A 395 28.49 -29.65 -26.46
N ALA A 396 28.59 -29.73 -27.79
CA ALA A 396 28.66 -28.54 -28.65
C ALA A 396 27.38 -27.68 -28.48
N LYS A 397 26.19 -28.30 -28.55
CA LYS A 397 24.91 -27.61 -28.31
C LYS A 397 24.83 -27.01 -26.89
N SER A 398 25.35 -27.71 -25.88
CA SER A 398 25.43 -27.19 -24.51
C SER A 398 26.29 -25.93 -24.46
N GLN A 399 27.49 -25.97 -25.07
CA GLN A 399 28.39 -24.80 -25.11
C GLN A 399 27.76 -23.60 -25.84
N ASP A 400 27.05 -23.82 -26.95
CA ASP A 400 26.37 -22.76 -27.69
C ASP A 400 25.29 -22.12 -26.85
N ASN A 401 24.51 -22.91 -26.07
CA ASN A 401 23.52 -22.38 -25.17
C ASN A 401 24.13 -21.55 -24.02
N TYR A 402 25.26 -22.00 -23.45
CA TYR A 402 25.99 -21.21 -22.46
C TYR A 402 26.46 -19.86 -23.01
N LYS A 403 27.01 -19.85 -24.23
CA LYS A 403 27.42 -18.62 -24.93
C LYS A 403 26.22 -17.71 -25.21
N ASN A 404 25.09 -18.26 -25.65
CA ASN A 404 23.88 -17.52 -25.95
C ASN A 404 23.23 -16.89 -24.67
N ALA A 405 23.43 -17.50 -23.51
CA ALA A 405 22.91 -16.98 -22.23
C ALA A 405 23.62 -15.69 -21.79
N ILE A 406 24.91 -15.56 -22.04
CA ILE A 406 25.78 -14.48 -21.53
C ILE A 406 25.27 -13.09 -21.90
N PRO A 407 25.02 -12.73 -23.18
CA PRO A 407 24.67 -11.37 -23.57
C PRO A 407 23.33 -10.92 -22.96
N TYR A 408 22.39 -11.81 -22.76
CA TYR A 408 21.10 -11.46 -22.10
C TYR A 408 21.29 -11.17 -20.62
N LEU A 409 22.09 -11.95 -19.91
CA LEU A 409 22.38 -11.71 -18.50
C LEU A 409 23.26 -10.47 -18.29
N GLU A 410 24.19 -10.18 -19.21
CA GLU A 410 24.94 -8.91 -19.17
C GLU A 410 24.03 -7.70 -19.34
N GLN A 411 23.09 -7.75 -20.30
CA GLN A 411 22.08 -6.71 -20.46
C GLN A 411 21.16 -6.60 -19.24
N ALA A 412 20.71 -7.72 -18.66
CA ALA A 412 19.95 -7.71 -17.41
C ALA A 412 20.74 -7.03 -16.27
N LEU A 413 22.01 -7.38 -16.10
CA LEU A 413 22.88 -6.78 -15.10
C LEU A 413 23.13 -5.28 -15.34
N SER A 414 23.09 -4.80 -16.61
CA SER A 414 23.18 -3.37 -16.91
C SER A 414 21.97 -2.58 -16.43
N ILE A 415 20.79 -3.21 -16.30
CA ILE A 415 19.57 -2.60 -15.78
C ILE A 415 19.57 -2.62 -14.24
N LYS A 416 19.99 -3.74 -13.64
CA LYS A 416 20.09 -3.93 -12.18
C LYS A 416 21.50 -4.35 -11.81
N ALA A 417 22.38 -3.37 -11.64
CA ALA A 417 23.82 -3.58 -11.47
C ALA A 417 24.21 -4.34 -10.18
N ASP A 418 23.30 -4.43 -9.23
CA ASP A 418 23.46 -5.11 -7.93
C ASP A 418 22.74 -6.46 -7.85
N ASP A 419 22.14 -6.95 -8.96
CA ASP A 419 21.43 -8.23 -8.96
C ASP A 419 22.37 -9.41 -8.78
N LYS A 420 22.32 -10.01 -7.58
CA LYS A 420 23.18 -11.15 -7.21
C LYS A 420 22.92 -12.40 -8.05
N SER A 421 21.67 -12.60 -8.49
CA SER A 421 21.30 -13.77 -9.29
C SER A 421 21.95 -13.72 -10.67
N CYS A 422 21.91 -12.55 -11.32
CA CYS A 422 22.63 -12.30 -12.58
C CYS A 422 24.15 -12.53 -12.42
N MET A 423 24.75 -11.95 -11.37
CA MET A 423 26.19 -12.09 -11.13
C MET A 423 26.61 -13.55 -10.90
N ILE A 424 25.82 -14.32 -10.15
CA ILE A 424 26.09 -15.77 -9.91
C ILE A 424 25.98 -16.56 -11.21
N ALA A 425 24.92 -16.30 -12.01
CA ALA A 425 24.73 -16.97 -13.29
C ALA A 425 25.85 -16.64 -14.28
N LEU A 426 26.21 -15.37 -14.44
CA LEU A 426 27.30 -14.93 -15.30
C LEU A 426 28.63 -15.52 -14.86
N ARG A 427 28.95 -15.51 -13.56
CA ARG A 427 30.19 -16.15 -13.06
C ARG A 427 30.29 -17.60 -13.47
N LYS A 428 29.21 -18.37 -13.30
CA LYS A 428 29.15 -19.79 -13.69
C LYS A 428 29.35 -19.94 -15.20
N LEU A 429 28.65 -19.17 -16.02
CA LEU A 429 28.72 -19.23 -17.47
C LEU A 429 30.10 -18.86 -18.01
N TYR A 430 30.73 -17.83 -17.46
CA TYR A 430 32.11 -17.48 -17.85
C TYR A 430 33.09 -18.59 -17.53
N LEU A 431 32.98 -19.30 -16.40
CA LEU A 431 33.82 -20.47 -16.10
C LEU A 431 33.54 -21.60 -17.08
N LEU A 432 32.29 -21.91 -17.40
CA LEU A 432 31.91 -22.97 -18.35
C LEU A 432 32.34 -22.68 -19.79
N THR A 433 32.52 -21.41 -20.14
CA THR A 433 32.95 -20.98 -21.49
C THR A 433 34.43 -20.56 -21.56
N GLY A 434 35.21 -20.78 -20.50
CA GLY A 434 36.65 -20.51 -20.46
C GLY A 434 37.02 -19.02 -20.26
N ASN A 435 36.07 -18.14 -19.86
CA ASN A 435 36.35 -16.73 -19.64
C ASN A 435 36.62 -16.45 -18.14
N GLU A 436 37.80 -16.90 -17.68
CA GLU A 436 38.20 -16.76 -16.27
C GLU A 436 38.28 -15.31 -15.79
N ALA A 437 38.70 -14.38 -16.66
CA ALA A 437 38.81 -12.96 -16.31
C ALA A 437 37.46 -12.36 -15.89
N ASN A 438 36.43 -12.57 -16.69
CA ASN A 438 35.07 -12.07 -16.37
C ASN A 438 34.44 -12.83 -15.20
N ALA A 439 34.75 -14.12 -15.04
CA ALA A 439 34.31 -14.88 -13.87
C ALA A 439 34.88 -14.30 -12.57
N LYS A 440 36.14 -13.86 -12.57
CA LYS A 440 36.80 -13.19 -11.44
C LYS A 440 36.11 -11.85 -11.13
N ILE A 441 35.84 -11.02 -12.15
CA ILE A 441 35.12 -9.73 -11.96
C ILE A 441 33.78 -9.95 -11.27
N MET A 442 33.01 -10.97 -11.68
CA MET A 442 31.71 -11.27 -11.02
C MET A 442 31.92 -11.76 -9.58
N SER A 443 32.97 -12.54 -9.33
CA SER A 443 33.31 -13.00 -7.97
C SER A 443 33.65 -11.83 -7.04
N ASP A 444 34.41 -10.86 -7.53
CA ASP A 444 34.81 -9.69 -6.74
C ASP A 444 33.62 -8.76 -6.44
N LYS A 445 32.73 -8.54 -7.42
CA LYS A 445 31.45 -7.82 -7.21
C LYS A 445 30.59 -8.49 -6.15
N LEU A 446 30.47 -9.82 -6.15
CA LEU A 446 29.69 -10.57 -5.17
C LEU A 446 30.28 -10.49 -3.76
N LYS A 447 31.59 -10.29 -3.59
CA LYS A 447 32.28 -10.13 -2.29
C LYS A 447 32.18 -8.69 -1.76
N GLY A 448 32.24 -7.69 -2.66
CA GLY A 448 32.21 -6.26 -2.31
C GLY A 448 30.83 -5.70 -1.93
N GLY A 449 29.77 -6.44 -2.08
CA GLY A 449 28.39 -6.10 -1.74
C GLY A 449 27.98 -6.48 -0.31
N LYS A 450 28.92 -6.36 0.68
CA LYS A 450 28.61 -6.54 2.12
C LYS A 450 28.42 -5.18 2.78
#